data_01ea47e044af3d7042ab68fe65187c2c
#
_entry.id   01ea47e044af3d7042ab68fe65187c2c
#
_cell.length_a   1.000
_cell.length_b   1.000
_cell.length_c   1.000
_cell.angle_alpha   90.00
_cell.angle_beta   90.00
_cell.angle_gamma   90.00
#
_symmetry.space_group_name_H-M   'P 1'
#
loop_
_entity.id
_entity.type
_entity.pdbx_description
1 polymer ?
#
loop_
_entity_poly.entity_id
_entity_poly.type
_entity_poly.pdbx_seq_one_letter_code
_entity_poly.pdbx_strand_id
1 'polypeptide(L)'
;MNLRLKGTTAIGLAACMFAAPAIADMDAAMAFLDSEIGELSTLSRADQEAELQFFVDAAKPYAGMSINVVSETIGTHTYESTVLAPAFEAITGIKVTHDLIGEGDVVEKLQTQMQSGENIYDAYINDSDLIGTHWRYKQARNLTDWMAGEGAAVTNPNLDLADFIGLSFTTGPDGKVYQLPDQQFANLYWFRYDWFNDEQNKADFKAKYGYDLGVPVNWSAYEDIAEFFTGRDLSRLGVEGEVFGNMDYGKKDPSLGWRYTDAWLSMAGAGDVGEPNGLPVDEWGIRVNEKSQPVGSCVARGGATNGPAAVYAVTKAIEWLEKYSPPAAAGMTFSEAGPIPAQGNVAQQMFWYTAFTAASVEPDLPVMNEDGTPKWRMAPSPHGAYWTEGTKIGYQDAGS
;
A
#
# COMPACT_ATOMS: atom_id res chain seq x y z
N MET A 1 -65.67 46.91 -7.62
CA MET A 1 -64.51 47.72 -7.21
C MET A 1 -63.28 46.97 -7.67
N ASN A 2 -62.75 47.34 -8.83
CA ASN A 2 -61.66 46.65 -9.54
C ASN A 2 -60.33 47.14 -9.04
N LEU A 3 -59.47 46.28 -8.51
CA LEU A 3 -58.08 46.59 -8.30
C LEU A 3 -57.25 45.71 -9.26
N ARG A 4 -56.62 46.35 -10.23
CA ARG A 4 -55.63 45.76 -11.12
C ARG A 4 -54.26 45.83 -10.41
N LEU A 5 -53.65 44.66 -10.10
CA LEU A 5 -52.24 44.59 -9.80
C LEU A 5 -51.44 44.45 -11.10
N LYS A 6 -50.55 45.42 -11.35
CA LYS A 6 -49.53 45.35 -12.40
C LYS A 6 -48.37 44.47 -11.92
N GLY A 7 -48.18 43.30 -12.50
CA GLY A 7 -47.00 42.47 -12.27
C GLY A 7 -45.82 43.02 -13.09
N THR A 8 -44.74 43.39 -12.42
CA THR A 8 -43.46 43.72 -13.03
C THR A 8 -42.63 42.44 -13.08
N THR A 9 -42.45 41.89 -14.28
CA THR A 9 -41.58 40.74 -14.49
C THR A 9 -40.13 41.24 -14.52
N ALA A 10 -39.37 40.95 -13.47
CA ALA A 10 -37.93 41.14 -13.46
C ALA A 10 -37.30 39.97 -14.19
N ILE A 11 -36.74 40.19 -15.36
CA ILE A 11 -35.90 39.25 -16.09
C ILE A 11 -34.55 39.29 -15.41
N GLY A 12 -34.28 38.27 -14.55
CA GLY A 12 -32.95 38.04 -13.99
C GLY A 12 -32.02 37.52 -15.09
N LEU A 13 -31.07 38.33 -15.54
CA LEU A 13 -29.94 37.89 -16.34
C LEU A 13 -29.11 36.97 -15.42
N ALA A 14 -29.20 35.65 -15.60
CA ALA A 14 -28.20 34.72 -15.06
C ALA A 14 -26.91 34.96 -15.86
N ALA A 15 -25.97 35.67 -15.27
CA ALA A 15 -24.59 35.68 -15.75
C ALA A 15 -24.02 34.28 -15.61
N CYS A 16 -23.95 33.51 -16.67
CA CYS A 16 -23.07 32.35 -16.76
C CYS A 16 -21.64 32.89 -16.65
N MET A 17 -21.07 32.82 -15.46
CA MET A 17 -19.62 32.91 -15.33
C MET A 17 -19.05 31.70 -16.05
N PHE A 18 -18.61 31.86 -17.28
CA PHE A 18 -17.68 30.96 -17.91
C PHE A 18 -16.41 31.10 -17.06
N ALA A 19 -16.08 30.06 -16.25
CA ALA A 19 -14.77 29.93 -15.70
C ALA A 19 -13.79 29.96 -16.87
N ALA A 20 -12.87 30.91 -16.88
CA ALA A 20 -11.78 30.89 -17.85
C ALA A 20 -11.09 29.53 -17.72
N PRO A 21 -10.70 28.87 -18.82
CA PRO A 21 -9.95 27.64 -18.74
C PRO A 21 -8.71 27.90 -17.90
N ALA A 22 -8.43 27.01 -16.93
CA ALA A 22 -7.20 27.06 -16.16
C ALA A 22 -6.03 27.04 -17.17
N ILE A 23 -5.15 28.01 -17.07
CA ILE A 23 -3.95 28.10 -17.92
C ILE A 23 -2.82 27.49 -17.11
N ALA A 24 -2.01 26.67 -17.75
CA ALA A 24 -0.78 26.13 -17.14
C ALA A 24 0.08 27.29 -16.58
N ASP A 25 0.46 27.23 -15.32
CA ASP A 25 0.98 28.36 -14.56
C ASP A 25 2.26 28.02 -13.81
N MET A 26 3.35 28.72 -14.16
CA MET A 26 4.65 28.55 -13.50
C MET A 26 4.67 29.15 -12.09
N ASP A 27 3.85 30.17 -11.79
CA ASP A 27 3.76 30.72 -10.43
C ASP A 27 3.15 29.68 -9.48
N ALA A 28 2.16 28.92 -9.94
CA ALA A 28 1.62 27.77 -9.20
C ALA A 28 2.66 26.68 -8.98
N ALA A 29 3.49 26.41 -9.99
CA ALA A 29 4.60 25.45 -9.88
C ALA A 29 5.64 25.87 -8.83
N MET A 30 6.00 27.15 -8.82
CA MET A 30 6.94 27.70 -7.81
C MET A 30 6.34 27.62 -6.41
N ALA A 31 5.06 27.95 -6.24
CA ALA A 31 4.38 27.85 -4.95
C ALA A 31 4.35 26.41 -4.43
N PHE A 32 4.12 25.42 -5.30
CA PHE A 32 4.17 24.01 -4.96
C PHE A 32 5.57 23.57 -4.52
N LEU A 33 6.63 23.97 -5.24
CA LEU A 33 8.00 23.69 -4.82
C LEU A 33 8.32 24.25 -3.45
N ASP A 34 7.84 25.46 -3.14
CA ASP A 34 8.13 26.13 -1.88
C ASP A 34 7.37 25.54 -0.69
N SER A 35 6.13 25.05 -0.92
CA SER A 35 5.28 24.54 0.15
C SER A 35 5.43 23.04 0.40
N GLU A 36 5.57 22.24 -0.67
CA GLU A 36 5.47 20.78 -0.58
C GLU A 36 6.82 20.08 -0.77
N ILE A 37 7.67 20.59 -1.65
CA ILE A 37 8.93 19.89 -2.00
C ILE A 37 10.10 20.42 -1.16
N GLY A 38 10.33 21.74 -1.17
CA GLY A 38 11.39 22.37 -0.39
C GLY A 38 12.74 21.68 -0.51
N GLU A 39 13.31 21.31 0.61
CA GLU A 39 14.60 20.60 0.71
C GLU A 39 14.46 19.05 0.69
N LEU A 40 13.26 18.51 0.53
CA LEU A 40 13.03 17.06 0.54
C LEU A 40 13.55 16.38 -0.74
N SER A 41 13.63 17.10 -1.85
CA SER A 41 14.16 16.58 -3.10
C SER A 41 15.70 16.57 -3.11
N THR A 42 16.28 15.55 -3.74
CA THR A 42 17.73 15.47 -4.03
C THR A 42 18.15 16.33 -5.24
N LEU A 43 17.18 16.80 -6.03
CA LEU A 43 17.42 17.69 -7.16
C LEU A 43 17.79 19.10 -6.70
N SER A 44 18.67 19.78 -7.43
CA SER A 44 18.90 21.19 -7.20
C SER A 44 17.63 21.99 -7.49
N ARG A 45 17.47 23.17 -6.85
CA ARG A 45 16.33 24.05 -7.11
C ARG A 45 16.18 24.38 -8.60
N ALA A 46 17.27 24.61 -9.31
CA ALA A 46 17.22 24.90 -10.72
C ALA A 46 16.71 23.72 -11.57
N ASP A 47 17.07 22.49 -11.19
CA ASP A 47 16.59 21.28 -11.85
C ASP A 47 15.10 21.04 -11.57
N GLN A 48 14.65 21.27 -10.32
CA GLN A 48 13.22 21.22 -9.94
C GLN A 48 12.37 22.22 -10.76
N GLU A 49 12.85 23.46 -10.90
CA GLU A 49 12.18 24.49 -11.69
C GLU A 49 12.16 24.12 -13.19
N ALA A 50 13.25 23.60 -13.73
CA ALA A 50 13.32 23.15 -15.11
C ALA A 50 12.36 21.98 -15.40
N GLU A 51 12.22 21.07 -14.47
CA GLU A 51 11.28 19.94 -14.58
C GLU A 51 9.83 20.41 -14.57
N LEU A 52 9.45 21.28 -13.63
CA LEU A 52 8.10 21.83 -13.60
C LEU A 52 7.81 22.72 -14.80
N GLN A 53 8.79 23.47 -15.32
CA GLN A 53 8.64 24.21 -16.57
C GLN A 53 8.35 23.27 -17.74
N PHE A 54 9.02 22.09 -17.81
CA PHE A 54 8.70 21.08 -18.80
C PHE A 54 7.21 20.65 -18.72
N PHE A 55 6.70 20.37 -17.52
CA PHE A 55 5.30 19.95 -17.34
C PHE A 55 4.32 21.07 -17.71
N VAL A 56 4.60 22.32 -17.31
CA VAL A 56 3.81 23.49 -17.72
C VAL A 56 3.75 23.60 -19.25
N ASP A 57 4.88 23.45 -19.93
CA ASP A 57 4.94 23.56 -21.39
C ASP A 57 4.26 22.39 -22.10
N ALA A 58 4.49 21.17 -21.62
CA ALA A 58 3.90 19.95 -22.17
C ALA A 58 2.36 19.90 -22.01
N ALA A 59 1.85 20.51 -20.94
CA ALA A 59 0.41 20.53 -20.64
C ALA A 59 -0.38 21.55 -21.47
N LYS A 60 0.24 22.57 -22.03
CA LYS A 60 -0.47 23.66 -22.76
C LYS A 60 -1.50 23.18 -23.79
N PRO A 61 -1.23 22.15 -24.63
CA PRO A 61 -2.22 21.66 -25.58
C PRO A 61 -3.41 20.94 -24.92
N TYR A 62 -3.31 20.59 -23.65
CA TYR A 62 -4.27 19.77 -22.91
C TYR A 62 -4.99 20.56 -21.81
N ALA A 63 -4.73 21.85 -21.66
CA ALA A 63 -5.38 22.69 -20.65
C ALA A 63 -6.90 22.65 -20.80
N GLY A 64 -7.60 22.49 -19.69
CA GLY A 64 -9.05 22.31 -19.64
C GLY A 64 -9.53 20.86 -19.81
N MET A 65 -8.65 19.90 -20.02
CA MET A 65 -9.00 18.47 -19.94
C MET A 65 -9.35 18.07 -18.50
N SER A 66 -10.13 17.00 -18.39
CA SER A 66 -10.37 16.30 -17.12
C SER A 66 -10.02 14.84 -17.29
N ILE A 67 -9.38 14.27 -16.30
CA ILE A 67 -9.08 12.84 -16.19
C ILE A 67 -9.61 12.30 -14.87
N ASN A 68 -10.08 11.05 -14.88
CA ASN A 68 -10.59 10.33 -13.74
C ASN A 68 -9.57 9.25 -13.34
N VAL A 69 -9.14 9.30 -12.09
CA VAL A 69 -8.21 8.33 -11.50
C VAL A 69 -8.92 7.57 -10.40
N VAL A 70 -8.60 6.31 -10.21
CA VAL A 70 -9.10 5.51 -9.08
C VAL A 70 -7.95 4.87 -8.34
N SER A 71 -8.04 4.84 -7.01
CA SER A 71 -7.14 4.12 -6.12
C SER A 71 -7.85 3.69 -4.84
N GLU A 72 -7.15 2.92 -4.02
CA GLU A 72 -7.63 2.57 -2.69
C GLU A 72 -7.56 3.75 -1.71
N THR A 73 -8.35 3.67 -0.63
CA THR A 73 -8.39 4.71 0.41
C THR A 73 -7.31 4.42 1.47
N ILE A 74 -6.12 4.97 1.26
CA ILE A 74 -5.01 4.98 2.24
C ILE A 74 -4.41 6.38 2.35
N GLY A 75 -3.54 6.60 3.34
CA GLY A 75 -2.97 7.92 3.64
C GLY A 75 -2.23 8.54 2.46
N THR A 76 -1.43 7.76 1.72
CA THR A 76 -0.69 8.20 0.53
C THR A 76 -1.65 8.68 -0.57
N HIS A 77 -2.64 7.88 -0.94
CA HIS A 77 -3.61 8.25 -1.98
C HIS A 77 -4.55 9.40 -1.54
N THR A 78 -4.78 9.55 -0.24
CA THR A 78 -5.48 10.73 0.30
C THR A 78 -4.65 12.00 0.07
N TYR A 79 -3.33 11.95 0.28
CA TYR A 79 -2.42 13.05 -0.03
C TYR A 79 -2.42 13.37 -1.53
N GLU A 80 -2.33 12.37 -2.38
CA GLU A 80 -2.42 12.54 -3.84
C GLU A 80 -3.72 13.21 -4.27
N SER A 81 -4.86 12.76 -3.73
CA SER A 81 -6.17 13.30 -4.06
C SER A 81 -6.39 14.73 -3.55
N THR A 82 -5.88 15.05 -2.35
CA THR A 82 -6.18 16.33 -1.68
C THR A 82 -5.09 17.38 -1.85
N VAL A 83 -3.86 17.00 -2.18
CA VAL A 83 -2.72 17.91 -2.32
C VAL A 83 -2.18 17.86 -3.75
N LEU A 84 -1.78 16.67 -4.26
CA LEU A 84 -1.12 16.57 -5.56
C LEU A 84 -2.06 16.81 -6.73
N ALA A 85 -3.28 16.28 -6.71
CA ALA A 85 -4.24 16.48 -7.81
C ALA A 85 -4.64 17.95 -7.95
N PRO A 86 -4.96 18.72 -6.88
CA PRO A 86 -5.16 20.16 -6.99
C PRO A 86 -3.93 20.95 -7.45
N ALA A 87 -2.73 20.56 -6.99
CA ALA A 87 -1.48 21.17 -7.43
C ALA A 87 -1.24 20.92 -8.92
N PHE A 88 -1.45 19.69 -9.37
CA PHE A 88 -1.34 19.34 -10.78
C PHE A 88 -2.33 20.14 -11.65
N GLU A 89 -3.58 20.30 -11.22
CA GLU A 89 -4.56 21.14 -11.92
C GLU A 89 -4.09 22.61 -11.97
N ALA A 90 -3.61 23.16 -10.88
CA ALA A 90 -3.11 24.55 -10.82
C ALA A 90 -1.90 24.77 -11.74
N ILE A 91 -0.99 23.79 -11.80
CA ILE A 91 0.24 23.87 -12.60
C ILE A 91 -0.03 23.64 -14.09
N THR A 92 -0.90 22.68 -14.44
CA THR A 92 -1.07 22.20 -15.81
C THR A 92 -2.36 22.67 -16.49
N GLY A 93 -3.35 23.11 -15.72
CA GLY A 93 -4.70 23.36 -16.22
C GLY A 93 -5.49 22.10 -16.56
N ILE A 94 -5.03 20.93 -16.17
CA ILE A 94 -5.69 19.63 -16.37
C ILE A 94 -6.30 19.19 -15.04
N LYS A 95 -7.62 19.03 -15.01
CA LYS A 95 -8.33 18.59 -13.81
C LYS A 95 -8.15 17.10 -13.58
N VAL A 96 -7.75 16.72 -12.38
CA VAL A 96 -7.72 15.33 -11.92
C VAL A 96 -8.85 15.10 -10.91
N THR A 97 -9.74 14.17 -11.22
CA THR A 97 -10.70 13.64 -10.24
C THR A 97 -10.16 12.31 -9.75
N HIS A 98 -9.75 12.26 -8.49
CA HIS A 98 -9.17 11.07 -7.87
C HIS A 98 -10.22 10.41 -6.96
N ASP A 99 -10.77 9.30 -7.42
CA ASP A 99 -11.81 8.53 -6.72
C ASP A 99 -11.15 7.53 -5.76
N LEU A 100 -11.36 7.73 -4.45
CA LEU A 100 -10.82 6.90 -3.39
C LEU A 100 -11.88 5.91 -2.91
N ILE A 101 -11.63 4.62 -3.11
CA ILE A 101 -12.58 3.55 -2.77
C ILE A 101 -11.88 2.42 -2.00
N GLY A 102 -12.59 1.35 -1.66
CA GLY A 102 -11.98 0.17 -1.05
C GLY A 102 -11.04 -0.55 -2.03
N GLU A 103 -9.93 -1.10 -1.53
CA GLU A 103 -8.94 -1.83 -2.33
C GLU A 103 -9.57 -2.92 -3.21
N GLY A 104 -10.42 -3.78 -2.63
CA GLY A 104 -11.14 -4.81 -3.38
C GLY A 104 -12.07 -4.24 -4.45
N ASP A 105 -12.67 -3.09 -4.21
CA ASP A 105 -13.54 -2.40 -5.18
C ASP A 105 -12.72 -1.85 -6.36
N VAL A 106 -11.48 -1.38 -6.13
CA VAL A 106 -10.57 -0.96 -7.21
C VAL A 106 -10.32 -2.14 -8.14
N VAL A 107 -9.91 -3.28 -7.59
CA VAL A 107 -9.62 -4.50 -8.36
C VAL A 107 -10.83 -4.92 -9.18
N GLU A 108 -12.02 -4.98 -8.57
CA GLU A 108 -13.25 -5.42 -9.25
C GLU A 108 -13.68 -4.47 -10.36
N LYS A 109 -13.66 -3.15 -10.10
CA LYS A 109 -14.01 -2.14 -11.09
C LYS A 109 -13.06 -2.13 -12.28
N LEU A 110 -11.74 -2.21 -12.03
CA LEU A 110 -10.75 -2.24 -13.10
C LEU A 110 -10.86 -3.52 -13.95
N GLN A 111 -11.04 -4.67 -13.34
CA GLN A 111 -11.25 -5.90 -14.10
C GLN A 111 -12.53 -5.84 -14.94
N THR A 112 -13.60 -5.28 -14.40
CA THR A 112 -14.87 -5.09 -15.13
C THR A 112 -14.68 -4.14 -16.31
N GLN A 113 -14.02 -3.00 -16.10
CA GLN A 113 -13.70 -2.04 -17.16
C GLN A 113 -12.86 -2.71 -18.27
N MET A 114 -11.80 -3.41 -17.90
CA MET A 114 -10.92 -4.08 -18.86
C MET A 114 -11.62 -5.21 -19.64
N GLN A 115 -12.56 -5.90 -19.02
CA GLN A 115 -13.33 -6.98 -19.68
C GLN A 115 -14.40 -6.40 -20.62
N SER A 116 -15.09 -5.34 -20.22
CA SER A 116 -16.13 -4.71 -21.02
C SER A 116 -15.58 -3.83 -22.15
N GLY A 117 -14.36 -3.30 -21.97
CA GLY A 117 -13.78 -2.27 -22.84
C GLY A 117 -14.40 -0.89 -22.66
N GLU A 118 -15.23 -0.68 -21.64
CA GLU A 118 -15.75 0.64 -21.27
C GLU A 118 -14.70 1.39 -20.46
N ASN A 119 -14.42 2.64 -20.84
CA ASN A 119 -13.47 3.48 -20.13
C ASN A 119 -14.19 4.35 -19.10
N ILE A 120 -14.14 3.96 -17.82
CA ILE A 120 -14.69 4.70 -16.70
C ILE A 120 -13.59 5.56 -16.07
N TYR A 121 -12.41 4.97 -15.88
CA TYR A 121 -11.23 5.61 -15.35
C TYR A 121 -10.15 5.70 -16.42
N ASP A 122 -9.53 6.87 -16.54
CA ASP A 122 -8.45 7.15 -17.50
C ASP A 122 -7.11 6.65 -16.97
N ALA A 123 -6.93 6.64 -15.64
CA ALA A 123 -5.77 6.11 -14.95
C ALA A 123 -6.18 5.44 -13.63
N TYR A 124 -5.29 4.64 -13.09
CA TYR A 124 -5.52 3.94 -11.83
C TYR A 124 -4.20 3.69 -11.09
N ILE A 125 -4.29 3.59 -9.76
CA ILE A 125 -3.23 3.07 -8.91
C ILE A 125 -3.75 1.75 -8.34
N ASN A 126 -2.99 0.67 -8.55
CA ASN A 126 -3.38 -0.68 -8.16
C ASN A 126 -2.14 -1.55 -7.94
N ASP A 127 -2.35 -2.68 -7.29
CA ASP A 127 -1.29 -3.63 -6.97
C ASP A 127 -0.59 -4.18 -8.21
N SER A 128 0.73 -4.18 -8.18
CA SER A 128 1.59 -4.58 -9.29
C SER A 128 1.51 -6.07 -9.62
N ASP A 129 1.11 -6.91 -8.68
CA ASP A 129 0.87 -8.35 -8.90
C ASP A 129 -0.25 -8.64 -9.91
N LEU A 130 -1.08 -7.64 -10.21
CA LEU A 130 -2.11 -7.72 -11.25
C LEU A 130 -1.62 -7.39 -12.66
N ILE A 131 -0.35 -6.98 -12.84
CA ILE A 131 0.16 -6.55 -14.16
C ILE A 131 0.02 -7.64 -15.22
N GLY A 132 0.26 -8.90 -14.88
CA GLY A 132 0.07 -10.02 -15.80
C GLY A 132 -1.38 -10.16 -16.27
N THR A 133 -2.35 -9.87 -15.42
CA THR A 133 -3.77 -9.86 -15.75
C THR A 133 -4.11 -8.67 -16.65
N HIS A 134 -3.67 -7.46 -16.29
CA HIS A 134 -3.89 -6.25 -17.08
C HIS A 134 -3.26 -6.37 -18.48
N TRP A 135 -2.07 -6.91 -18.55
CA TRP A 135 -1.39 -7.20 -19.82
C TRP A 135 -2.19 -8.18 -20.71
N ARG A 136 -2.77 -9.24 -20.14
CA ARG A 136 -3.59 -10.21 -20.88
C ARG A 136 -4.88 -9.58 -21.43
N TYR A 137 -5.48 -8.67 -20.72
CA TYR A 137 -6.66 -7.93 -21.20
C TYR A 137 -6.32 -6.95 -22.31
N LYS A 138 -5.05 -6.57 -22.49
CA LYS A 138 -4.57 -5.60 -23.50
C LYS A 138 -5.26 -4.23 -23.40
N GLN A 139 -5.65 -3.84 -22.19
CA GLN A 139 -6.31 -2.57 -21.91
C GLN A 139 -5.38 -1.56 -21.23
N ALA A 140 -4.25 -2.00 -20.69
CA ALA A 140 -3.21 -1.11 -20.20
C ALA A 140 -2.35 -0.60 -21.37
N ARG A 141 -1.99 0.68 -21.33
CA ARG A 141 -1.11 1.30 -22.32
C ARG A 141 0.30 0.73 -22.20
N ASN A 142 0.90 0.32 -23.30
CA ASN A 142 2.33 0.02 -23.36
C ASN A 142 3.10 1.35 -23.27
N LEU A 143 3.60 1.66 -22.09
CA LEU A 143 4.29 2.92 -21.84
C LEU A 143 5.66 2.97 -22.51
N THR A 144 6.38 1.84 -22.63
CA THR A 144 7.67 1.80 -23.30
C THR A 144 7.57 2.32 -24.74
N ASP A 145 6.64 1.78 -25.51
CA ASP A 145 6.51 2.15 -26.93
C ASP A 145 5.83 3.53 -27.07
N TRP A 146 4.89 3.85 -26.17
CA TRP A 146 4.22 5.15 -26.19
C TRP A 146 5.19 6.30 -25.88
N MET A 147 5.99 6.20 -24.83
CA MET A 147 6.99 7.23 -24.49
C MET A 147 8.04 7.42 -25.57
N ALA A 148 8.41 6.35 -26.28
CA ALA A 148 9.32 6.42 -27.41
C ALA A 148 8.69 6.95 -28.70
N GLY A 149 7.35 7.00 -28.80
CA GLY A 149 6.60 7.36 -30.00
C GLY A 149 5.61 8.51 -29.79
N GLU A 150 4.34 8.20 -29.71
CA GLU A 150 3.27 9.20 -29.61
C GLU A 150 3.38 10.12 -28.38
N GLY A 151 3.85 9.60 -27.26
CA GLY A 151 4.01 10.30 -25.99
C GLY A 151 5.35 11.02 -25.83
N ALA A 152 6.25 10.93 -26.80
CA ALA A 152 7.62 11.46 -26.65
C ALA A 152 7.67 12.96 -26.31
N ALA A 153 6.73 13.74 -26.84
CA ALA A 153 6.66 15.19 -26.60
C ALA A 153 6.22 15.56 -25.17
N VAL A 154 5.59 14.63 -24.45
CA VAL A 154 5.11 14.82 -23.07
C VAL A 154 5.81 13.90 -22.06
N THR A 155 6.78 13.13 -22.50
CA THR A 155 7.64 12.34 -21.63
C THR A 155 8.78 13.21 -21.14
N ASN A 156 8.92 13.35 -19.82
CA ASN A 156 10.02 14.10 -19.23
C ASN A 156 11.37 13.49 -19.67
N PRO A 157 12.27 14.25 -20.30
CA PRO A 157 13.54 13.74 -20.77
C PRO A 157 14.48 13.30 -19.63
N ASN A 158 14.21 13.76 -18.40
CA ASN A 158 14.97 13.39 -17.20
C ASN A 158 14.34 12.23 -16.44
N LEU A 159 13.27 11.62 -16.95
CA LEU A 159 12.66 10.45 -16.34
C LEU A 159 13.61 9.26 -16.44
N ASP A 160 14.25 8.92 -15.32
CA ASP A 160 15.12 7.75 -15.20
C ASP A 160 14.31 6.55 -14.66
N LEU A 161 13.81 5.72 -15.56
CA LEU A 161 13.06 4.53 -15.19
C LEU A 161 13.92 3.52 -14.41
N ALA A 162 15.24 3.53 -14.59
CA ALA A 162 16.13 2.60 -13.89
C ALA A 162 16.31 2.95 -12.41
N ASP A 163 16.03 4.19 -12.02
CA ASP A 163 16.07 4.65 -10.64
C ASP A 163 14.83 4.25 -9.83
N PHE A 164 13.75 3.84 -10.48
CA PHE A 164 12.55 3.37 -9.78
C PHE A 164 12.78 2.00 -9.14
N ILE A 165 12.55 1.93 -7.84
CA ILE A 165 12.54 0.66 -7.11
C ILE A 165 11.32 -0.15 -7.56
N GLY A 166 11.50 -1.43 -7.90
CA GLY A 166 10.41 -2.32 -8.26
C GLY A 166 9.88 -2.15 -9.69
N LEU A 167 10.64 -1.56 -10.62
CA LEU A 167 10.23 -1.43 -12.02
C LEU A 167 9.86 -2.78 -12.68
N SER A 168 10.47 -3.88 -12.25
CA SER A 168 10.12 -5.22 -12.72
C SER A 168 8.66 -5.59 -12.47
N PHE A 169 8.07 -5.11 -11.37
CA PHE A 169 6.66 -5.35 -11.03
C PHE A 169 5.68 -4.58 -11.94
N THR A 170 6.15 -3.60 -12.68
CA THR A 170 5.34 -2.83 -13.64
C THR A 170 5.60 -3.20 -15.10
N THR A 171 6.44 -4.23 -15.28
CA THR A 171 6.87 -4.76 -16.58
C THR A 171 6.08 -6.01 -16.95
N GLY A 172 5.46 -6.01 -18.10
CA GLY A 172 4.69 -7.13 -18.59
C GLY A 172 5.58 -8.32 -19.06
N PRO A 173 4.99 -9.50 -19.31
CA PRO A 173 5.71 -10.70 -19.78
C PRO A 173 6.48 -10.52 -21.10
N ASP A 174 6.18 -9.47 -21.85
CA ASP A 174 6.87 -9.09 -23.09
C ASP A 174 8.07 -8.16 -22.86
N GLY A 175 8.40 -7.87 -21.60
CA GLY A 175 9.50 -7.00 -21.22
C GLY A 175 9.22 -5.50 -21.42
N LYS A 176 7.94 -5.11 -21.59
CA LYS A 176 7.54 -3.71 -21.75
C LYS A 176 6.91 -3.18 -20.46
N VAL A 177 7.14 -1.90 -20.17
CA VAL A 177 6.55 -1.21 -19.02
C VAL A 177 5.11 -0.80 -19.35
N TYR A 178 4.19 -1.12 -18.47
CA TYR A 178 2.75 -0.83 -18.59
C TYR A 178 2.21 0.05 -17.47
N GLN A 179 2.97 0.18 -16.38
CA GLN A 179 2.68 1.04 -15.24
C GLN A 179 3.98 1.72 -14.81
N LEU A 180 3.87 2.76 -14.01
CA LEU A 180 5.03 3.34 -13.30
C LEU A 180 4.87 2.99 -11.82
N PRO A 181 5.96 2.70 -11.11
CA PRO A 181 5.89 2.54 -9.67
C PRO A 181 5.43 3.84 -9.02
N ASP A 182 4.36 3.75 -8.23
CA ASP A 182 3.82 4.87 -7.46
C ASP A 182 4.44 4.89 -6.06
N GLN A 183 4.31 3.79 -5.37
CA GLN A 183 4.92 3.58 -4.07
C GLN A 183 5.45 2.16 -3.97
N GLN A 184 6.39 1.95 -3.06
CA GLN A 184 6.91 0.62 -2.79
C GLN A 184 6.30 0.08 -1.51
N PHE A 185 5.80 -1.14 -1.57
CA PHE A 185 5.36 -1.90 -0.41
C PHE A 185 6.38 -2.98 -0.05
N ALA A 186 6.74 -3.03 1.22
CA ALA A 186 7.45 -4.18 1.79
C ALA A 186 6.80 -4.52 3.13
N ASN A 187 6.48 -5.79 3.32
CA ASN A 187 6.10 -6.28 4.63
C ASN A 187 7.30 -6.24 5.56
N LEU A 188 7.21 -5.47 6.62
CA LEU A 188 8.23 -5.35 7.65
C LEU A 188 7.63 -5.71 8.99
N TYR A 189 8.51 -6.10 9.91
CA TYR A 189 8.13 -6.30 11.29
C TYR A 189 8.14 -4.98 12.04
N TRP A 190 7.00 -4.64 12.67
CA TRP A 190 6.80 -3.45 13.48
C TRP A 190 6.59 -3.83 14.92
N PHE A 191 7.21 -3.09 15.84
CA PHE A 191 7.13 -3.37 17.27
C PHE A 191 7.19 -2.11 18.11
N ARG A 192 6.59 -2.16 19.28
CA ARG A 192 6.63 -1.10 20.29
C ARG A 192 7.99 -1.09 20.97
N TYR A 193 8.87 -0.21 20.50
CA TYR A 193 10.23 -0.08 20.99
C TYR A 193 10.29 0.27 22.47
N ASP A 194 9.40 1.15 22.94
CA ASP A 194 9.25 1.52 24.35
C ASP A 194 8.90 0.31 25.24
N TRP A 195 8.00 -0.59 24.79
CA TRP A 195 7.63 -1.79 25.55
C TRP A 195 8.73 -2.84 25.54
N PHE A 196 9.44 -2.98 24.43
CA PHE A 196 10.54 -3.95 24.29
C PHE A 196 11.78 -3.54 25.08
N ASN A 197 11.98 -2.25 25.31
CA ASN A 197 13.10 -1.73 26.10
C ASN A 197 12.78 -1.50 27.59
N ASP A 198 11.54 -1.74 28.00
CA ASP A 198 11.18 -1.66 29.40
C ASP A 198 11.82 -2.81 30.20
N GLU A 199 12.52 -2.48 31.26
CA GLU A 199 13.30 -3.44 32.06
C GLU A 199 12.44 -4.52 32.72
N GLN A 200 11.20 -4.18 33.14
CA GLN A 200 10.29 -5.17 33.71
C GLN A 200 9.80 -6.16 32.66
N ASN A 201 9.44 -5.64 31.46
CA ASN A 201 9.04 -6.51 30.35
C ASN A 201 10.17 -7.45 29.93
N LYS A 202 11.41 -6.97 29.84
CA LYS A 202 12.59 -7.81 29.54
C LYS A 202 12.78 -8.92 30.59
N ALA A 203 12.71 -8.55 31.85
CA ALA A 203 12.90 -9.51 32.95
C ALA A 203 11.82 -10.59 32.96
N ASP A 204 10.55 -10.20 32.82
CA ASP A 204 9.42 -11.10 32.84
C ASP A 204 9.40 -12.02 31.62
N PHE A 205 9.71 -11.47 30.43
CA PHE A 205 9.80 -12.24 29.19
C PHE A 205 10.90 -13.32 29.29
N LYS A 206 12.09 -12.90 29.74
CA LYS A 206 13.19 -13.83 29.94
C LYS A 206 12.89 -14.93 30.98
N ALA A 207 12.19 -14.57 32.05
CA ALA A 207 11.75 -15.53 33.04
C ALA A 207 10.75 -16.56 32.48
N LYS A 208 9.87 -16.13 31.57
CA LYS A 208 8.83 -16.98 30.96
C LYS A 208 9.38 -17.87 29.85
N TYR A 209 10.18 -17.29 28.93
CA TYR A 209 10.60 -17.98 27.68
C TYR A 209 12.08 -18.42 27.68
N GLY A 210 12.90 -17.93 28.60
CA GLY A 210 14.31 -18.34 28.75
C GLY A 210 15.31 -17.64 27.83
N TYR A 211 14.84 -16.65 27.03
CA TYR A 211 15.68 -15.81 26.17
C TYR A 211 15.28 -14.34 26.27
N ASP A 212 16.09 -13.44 25.72
CA ASP A 212 15.87 -12.00 25.86
C ASP A 212 14.75 -11.51 24.93
N LEU A 213 13.92 -10.57 25.40
CA LEU A 213 12.94 -9.87 24.59
C LEU A 213 13.67 -8.98 23.57
N GLY A 214 13.34 -9.14 22.29
CA GLY A 214 13.93 -8.39 21.20
C GLY A 214 13.20 -8.64 19.89
N VAL A 215 13.76 -8.17 18.77
CA VAL A 215 13.23 -8.44 17.44
C VAL A 215 13.18 -9.96 17.22
N PRO A 216 12.02 -10.53 16.82
CA PRO A 216 11.92 -11.98 16.65
C PRO A 216 12.75 -12.44 15.45
N VAL A 217 13.63 -13.40 15.68
CA VAL A 217 14.44 -13.97 14.60
C VAL A 217 13.70 -15.01 13.80
N ASN A 218 12.66 -15.61 14.37
CA ASN A 218 11.79 -16.59 13.70
C ASN A 218 10.32 -16.45 14.14
N TRP A 219 9.45 -17.21 13.50
CA TRP A 219 8.01 -17.18 13.77
C TRP A 219 7.64 -17.71 15.16
N SER A 220 8.46 -18.57 15.76
CA SER A 220 8.26 -19.00 17.16
C SER A 220 8.45 -17.86 18.13
N ALA A 221 9.51 -17.06 17.94
CA ALA A 221 9.74 -15.87 18.76
C ALA A 221 8.63 -14.81 18.54
N TYR A 222 8.13 -14.67 17.32
CA TYR A 222 6.98 -13.80 17.01
C TYR A 222 5.73 -14.22 17.80
N GLU A 223 5.42 -15.53 17.85
CA GLU A 223 4.30 -16.06 18.64
C GLU A 223 4.50 -15.85 20.14
N ASP A 224 5.71 -16.11 20.67
CA ASP A 224 6.03 -15.91 22.09
C ASP A 224 5.83 -14.45 22.52
N ILE A 225 6.20 -13.50 21.67
CA ILE A 225 5.99 -12.05 21.90
C ILE A 225 4.51 -11.71 21.86
N ALA A 226 3.77 -12.24 20.90
CA ALA A 226 2.33 -12.01 20.80
C ALA A 226 1.60 -12.54 22.07
N GLU A 227 1.92 -13.74 22.50
CA GLU A 227 1.38 -14.33 23.73
C GLU A 227 1.76 -13.53 24.98
N PHE A 228 3.01 -13.05 25.05
CA PHE A 228 3.52 -12.32 26.20
C PHE A 228 2.78 -11.01 26.46
N PHE A 229 2.50 -10.27 25.40
CA PHE A 229 1.86 -8.95 25.54
C PHE A 229 0.33 -9.02 25.60
N THR A 230 -0.31 -10.06 25.08
CA THR A 230 -1.76 -10.17 25.12
C THR A 230 -2.30 -10.18 26.54
N GLY A 231 -3.18 -9.22 26.85
CA GLY A 231 -3.78 -9.05 28.17
C GLY A 231 -2.81 -8.56 29.27
N ARG A 232 -1.59 -8.16 28.90
CA ARG A 232 -0.61 -7.67 29.87
C ARG A 232 -1.00 -6.28 30.38
N ASP A 233 -0.93 -6.10 31.70
CA ASP A 233 -1.11 -4.77 32.31
C ASP A 233 0.14 -3.90 32.02
N LEU A 234 -0.05 -2.89 31.20
CA LEU A 234 0.95 -1.88 30.86
C LEU A 234 0.54 -0.47 31.32
N SER A 235 -0.39 -0.36 32.27
CA SER A 235 -0.85 0.92 32.83
C SER A 235 0.30 1.78 33.39
N ARG A 236 1.35 1.14 33.94
CA ARG A 236 2.59 1.81 34.40
C ARG A 236 3.36 2.50 33.26
N LEU A 237 3.12 2.14 32.01
CA LEU A 237 3.68 2.75 30.81
C LEU A 237 2.68 3.72 30.12
N GLY A 238 1.57 4.01 30.81
CA GLY A 238 0.55 4.92 30.31
C GLY A 238 -0.37 4.29 29.24
N VAL A 239 -0.37 2.95 29.11
CA VAL A 239 -1.27 2.26 28.18
C VAL A 239 -2.63 2.05 28.85
N GLU A 240 -3.68 2.51 28.20
CA GLU A 240 -5.05 2.36 28.66
C GLU A 240 -5.77 1.22 27.92
N GLY A 241 -6.64 0.52 28.64
CA GLY A 241 -7.47 -0.55 28.07
C GLY A 241 -6.74 -1.89 27.89
N GLU A 242 -7.35 -2.75 27.07
CA GLU A 242 -6.83 -4.08 26.80
C GLU A 242 -5.64 -4.01 25.83
N VAL A 243 -4.58 -4.75 26.13
CA VAL A 243 -3.37 -4.85 25.32
C VAL A 243 -3.44 -6.11 24.46
N PHE A 244 -3.15 -5.95 23.18
CA PHE A 244 -3.07 -7.02 22.20
C PHE A 244 -1.63 -7.27 21.77
N GLY A 245 -1.26 -8.53 21.72
CA GLY A 245 0.10 -8.91 21.35
C GLY A 245 0.40 -8.77 19.89
N ASN A 246 -0.63 -8.78 19.03
CA ASN A 246 -0.52 -8.71 17.59
C ASN A 246 -1.68 -7.89 16.99
N MET A 247 -1.49 -7.44 15.77
CA MET A 247 -2.57 -6.91 14.92
C MET A 247 -2.47 -7.57 13.55
N ASP A 248 -3.61 -8.00 13.04
CA ASP A 248 -3.77 -8.55 11.71
C ASP A 248 -5.19 -8.29 11.21
N TYR A 249 -5.56 -8.80 10.03
CA TYR A 249 -6.90 -8.69 9.49
C TYR A 249 -7.34 -9.99 8.82
N GLY A 250 -8.65 -10.23 8.78
CA GLY A 250 -9.18 -11.52 8.33
C GLY A 250 -10.48 -11.45 7.52
N LYS A 251 -10.96 -10.25 7.15
CA LYS A 251 -12.16 -10.12 6.34
C LYS A 251 -11.97 -10.78 4.98
N LYS A 252 -12.97 -11.52 4.53
CA LYS A 252 -12.99 -12.09 3.19
C LYS A 252 -13.10 -10.96 2.15
N ASP A 253 -11.98 -10.57 1.64
CA ASP A 253 -11.76 -9.46 0.72
C ASP A 253 -10.54 -9.80 -0.15
N PRO A 254 -10.39 -9.23 -1.37
CA PRO A 254 -9.19 -9.46 -2.19
C PRO A 254 -7.87 -9.21 -1.46
N SER A 255 -7.79 -8.21 -0.57
CA SER A 255 -6.59 -7.90 0.21
C SER A 255 -6.11 -9.06 1.09
N LEU A 256 -7.02 -9.95 1.52
CA LEU A 256 -6.64 -11.15 2.27
C LEU A 256 -5.79 -12.12 1.44
N GLY A 257 -5.94 -12.10 0.11
CA GLY A 257 -5.13 -12.91 -0.80
C GLY A 257 -3.66 -12.49 -0.75
N TRP A 258 -3.37 -11.21 -0.81
CA TRP A 258 -2.00 -10.68 -0.68
C TRP A 258 -1.43 -10.96 0.71
N ARG A 259 -2.22 -10.75 1.76
CA ARG A 259 -1.80 -11.07 3.12
C ARG A 259 -1.41 -12.54 3.28
N TYR A 260 -2.16 -13.43 2.64
CA TYR A 260 -1.89 -14.85 2.64
C TYR A 260 -0.57 -15.18 1.93
N THR A 261 -0.33 -14.62 0.76
CA THR A 261 0.86 -14.92 -0.05
C THR A 261 2.12 -14.27 0.51
N ASP A 262 2.06 -13.01 0.90
CA ASP A 262 3.23 -12.25 1.34
C ASP A 262 3.78 -12.70 2.70
N ALA A 263 2.90 -12.91 3.67
CA ALA A 263 3.33 -13.22 5.03
C ALA A 263 3.22 -14.72 5.35
N TRP A 264 2.06 -15.31 5.16
CA TRP A 264 1.78 -16.62 5.73
C TRP A 264 2.32 -17.78 4.90
N LEU A 265 2.37 -17.68 3.57
CA LEU A 265 3.05 -18.70 2.78
C LEU A 265 4.56 -18.69 3.00
N SER A 266 5.18 -17.54 3.30
CA SER A 266 6.58 -17.48 3.67
C SER A 266 6.89 -18.28 4.94
N MET A 267 5.96 -18.26 5.91
CA MET A 267 6.05 -19.11 7.12
C MET A 267 6.00 -20.60 6.79
N ALA A 268 5.32 -20.99 5.73
CA ALA A 268 5.27 -22.36 5.23
C ALA A 268 6.53 -22.77 4.44
N GLY A 269 7.46 -21.84 4.20
CA GLY A 269 8.65 -22.04 3.38
C GLY A 269 8.38 -21.97 1.88
N ALA A 270 7.22 -21.49 1.45
CA ALA A 270 6.95 -21.22 0.05
C ALA A 270 7.62 -19.90 -0.36
N GLY A 271 8.36 -19.91 -1.43
CA GLY A 271 9.02 -18.74 -1.99
C GLY A 271 8.38 -18.28 -3.30
N ASP A 272 8.71 -17.07 -3.73
CA ASP A 272 8.22 -16.50 -4.98
C ASP A 272 8.87 -17.17 -6.21
N VAL A 273 10.12 -17.57 -6.06
CA VAL A 273 10.89 -18.21 -7.14
C VAL A 273 11.30 -19.61 -6.70
N GLY A 274 11.07 -20.57 -7.58
CA GLY A 274 11.49 -21.94 -7.33
C GLY A 274 10.63 -22.66 -6.30
N GLU A 275 9.36 -22.72 -6.57
CA GLU A 275 8.39 -23.48 -5.80
C GLU A 275 8.91 -24.89 -5.45
N PRO A 276 8.47 -25.49 -4.33
CA PRO A 276 8.97 -26.78 -3.86
C PRO A 276 8.89 -27.91 -4.87
N ASN A 277 8.01 -27.82 -5.85
CA ASN A 277 7.87 -28.80 -6.94
C ASN A 277 8.73 -28.49 -8.18
N GLY A 278 9.57 -27.44 -8.13
CA GLY A 278 10.48 -27.11 -9.22
C GLY A 278 9.83 -26.53 -10.48
N LEU A 279 8.53 -26.24 -10.47
CA LEU A 279 7.90 -25.59 -11.60
C LEU A 279 8.26 -24.09 -11.63
N PRO A 280 8.48 -23.53 -12.83
CA PRO A 280 8.76 -22.11 -12.94
C PRO A 280 7.52 -21.30 -12.57
N VAL A 281 7.75 -20.21 -11.84
CA VAL A 281 6.78 -19.14 -11.60
C VAL A 281 7.26 -17.89 -12.30
N ASP A 282 6.35 -16.98 -12.62
CA ASP A 282 6.76 -15.67 -13.07
C ASP A 282 7.28 -14.83 -11.88
N GLU A 283 7.82 -13.65 -12.19
CA GLU A 283 8.38 -12.76 -11.15
C GLU A 283 7.33 -12.15 -10.21
N TRP A 284 6.05 -12.36 -10.48
CA TRP A 284 4.92 -11.95 -9.63
C TRP A 284 4.35 -13.10 -8.78
N GLY A 285 5.06 -14.24 -8.71
CA GLY A 285 4.61 -15.40 -7.96
C GLY A 285 3.49 -16.21 -8.60
N ILE A 286 3.06 -15.86 -9.82
CA ILE A 286 2.02 -16.57 -10.57
C ILE A 286 2.64 -17.62 -11.48
N ARG A 287 2.18 -18.87 -11.39
CA ARG A 287 2.57 -19.90 -12.33
C ARG A 287 1.86 -19.74 -13.66
N VAL A 288 2.63 -19.64 -14.71
CA VAL A 288 2.12 -19.48 -16.07
C VAL A 288 2.69 -20.55 -16.99
N ASN A 289 1.94 -20.89 -18.04
CA ASN A 289 2.44 -21.71 -19.13
C ASN A 289 3.21 -20.85 -20.16
N GLU A 290 3.71 -21.50 -21.22
CA GLU A 290 4.44 -20.84 -22.32
C GLU A 290 3.65 -19.71 -23.03
N LYS A 291 2.34 -19.64 -22.83
CA LYS A 291 1.45 -18.60 -23.38
C LYS A 291 1.10 -17.54 -22.36
N SER A 292 1.82 -17.45 -21.25
CA SER A 292 1.54 -16.55 -20.12
C SER A 292 0.12 -16.69 -19.54
N GLN A 293 -0.45 -17.90 -19.60
CA GLN A 293 -1.76 -18.20 -19.03
C GLN A 293 -1.60 -18.82 -17.65
N PRO A 294 -2.32 -18.35 -16.61
CA PRO A 294 -2.25 -18.92 -15.28
C PRO A 294 -2.60 -20.41 -15.26
N VAL A 295 -1.73 -21.21 -14.67
CA VAL A 295 -1.96 -22.64 -14.47
C VAL A 295 -2.38 -22.98 -13.04
N GLY A 296 -2.34 -21.99 -12.16
CA GLY A 296 -2.71 -22.11 -10.75
C GLY A 296 -1.56 -22.55 -9.86
N SER A 297 -1.76 -22.45 -8.56
CA SER A 297 -0.74 -22.65 -7.52
C SER A 297 -1.06 -23.80 -6.55
N CYS A 298 -2.20 -24.48 -6.70
CA CYS A 298 -2.55 -25.59 -5.81
C CYS A 298 -1.75 -26.87 -6.15
N VAL A 299 -1.66 -27.79 -5.20
CA VAL A 299 -0.93 -29.07 -5.33
C VAL A 299 -1.37 -29.87 -6.56
N ALA A 300 -2.68 -29.92 -6.85
CA ALA A 300 -3.21 -30.63 -8.02
C ALA A 300 -2.72 -30.05 -9.36
N ARG A 301 -2.21 -28.84 -9.37
CA ARG A 301 -1.65 -28.16 -10.54
C ARG A 301 -0.14 -27.90 -10.41
N GLY A 302 0.51 -28.61 -9.49
CA GLY A 302 1.95 -28.54 -9.30
C GLY A 302 2.42 -27.41 -8.38
N GLY A 303 1.51 -26.74 -7.67
CA GLY A 303 1.80 -25.72 -6.69
C GLY A 303 1.93 -26.24 -5.26
N ALA A 304 1.94 -25.32 -4.29
CA ALA A 304 2.06 -25.64 -2.87
C ALA A 304 1.02 -24.94 -1.99
N THR A 305 0.18 -24.06 -2.53
CA THR A 305 -0.70 -23.16 -1.77
C THR A 305 -1.77 -23.85 -0.92
N ASN A 306 -2.06 -25.11 -1.16
CA ASN A 306 -2.93 -25.94 -0.34
C ASN A 306 -2.23 -27.24 0.11
N GLY A 307 -0.91 -27.26 0.13
CA GLY A 307 -0.12 -28.34 0.70
C GLY A 307 -0.14 -28.32 2.23
N PRO A 308 0.39 -29.37 2.91
CA PRO A 308 0.32 -29.47 4.36
C PRO A 308 0.99 -28.29 5.10
N ALA A 309 2.13 -27.81 4.59
CA ALA A 309 2.83 -26.67 5.18
C ALA A 309 2.02 -25.36 5.06
N ALA A 310 1.44 -25.10 3.89
CA ALA A 310 0.58 -23.92 3.67
C ALA A 310 -0.67 -23.97 4.56
N VAL A 311 -1.32 -25.13 4.66
CA VAL A 311 -2.48 -25.32 5.54
C VAL A 311 -2.09 -25.08 7.01
N TYR A 312 -0.92 -25.55 7.44
CA TYR A 312 -0.42 -25.31 8.78
C TYR A 312 -0.17 -23.81 9.03
N ALA A 313 0.51 -23.12 8.12
CA ALA A 313 0.80 -21.69 8.23
C ALA A 313 -0.46 -20.84 8.33
N VAL A 314 -1.46 -21.10 7.49
CA VAL A 314 -2.75 -20.40 7.54
C VAL A 314 -3.51 -20.71 8.82
N THR A 315 -3.47 -21.95 9.29
CA THR A 315 -4.08 -22.32 10.58
C THR A 315 -3.44 -21.54 11.72
N LYS A 316 -2.11 -21.39 11.72
CA LYS A 316 -1.40 -20.58 12.72
C LYS A 316 -1.75 -19.09 12.62
N ALA A 317 -1.84 -18.54 11.42
CA ALA A 317 -2.25 -17.15 11.23
C ALA A 317 -3.66 -16.89 11.80
N ILE A 318 -4.61 -17.80 11.56
CA ILE A 318 -5.97 -17.73 12.11
C ILE A 318 -5.92 -17.82 13.64
N GLU A 319 -5.17 -18.78 14.21
CA GLU A 319 -5.00 -18.89 15.66
C GLU A 319 -4.45 -17.61 16.29
N TRP A 320 -3.47 -16.97 15.67
CA TRP A 320 -2.88 -15.73 16.17
C TRP A 320 -3.85 -14.54 16.05
N LEU A 321 -4.61 -14.48 14.95
CA LEU A 321 -5.66 -13.48 14.78
C LEU A 321 -6.71 -13.60 15.89
N GLU A 322 -7.16 -14.82 16.21
CA GLU A 322 -8.17 -15.06 17.23
C GLU A 322 -7.66 -14.86 18.66
N LYS A 323 -6.40 -15.21 18.93
CA LYS A 323 -5.85 -15.23 20.30
C LYS A 323 -5.19 -13.93 20.71
N TYR A 324 -4.55 -13.23 19.77
CA TYR A 324 -3.60 -12.16 20.08
C TYR A 324 -3.96 -10.81 19.47
N SER A 325 -4.95 -10.75 18.58
CA SER A 325 -5.42 -9.52 17.94
C SER A 325 -6.74 -9.03 18.55
N PRO A 326 -7.09 -7.74 18.36
CA PRO A 326 -8.40 -7.25 18.75
C PRO A 326 -9.53 -8.11 18.15
N PRO A 327 -10.61 -8.41 18.87
CA PRO A 327 -11.68 -9.28 18.37
C PRO A 327 -12.32 -8.82 17.05
N ALA A 328 -12.30 -7.51 16.79
CA ALA A 328 -12.83 -6.95 15.53
C ALA A 328 -11.93 -7.23 14.31
N ALA A 329 -10.66 -7.58 14.53
CA ALA A 329 -9.65 -7.74 13.47
C ALA A 329 -10.04 -8.80 12.43
N ALA A 330 -10.70 -9.89 12.85
CA ALA A 330 -11.21 -10.92 11.95
C ALA A 330 -12.23 -10.42 10.90
N GLY A 331 -12.89 -9.29 11.17
CA GLY A 331 -13.85 -8.65 10.28
C GLY A 331 -13.30 -7.43 9.54
N MET A 332 -12.01 -7.11 9.68
CA MET A 332 -11.39 -5.94 9.08
C MET A 332 -10.71 -6.26 7.76
N THR A 333 -10.69 -5.28 6.86
CA THR A 333 -9.85 -5.24 5.68
C THR A 333 -8.45 -4.70 6.03
N PHE A 334 -7.55 -4.68 5.06
CA PHE A 334 -6.24 -4.04 5.15
C PHE A 334 -6.33 -2.59 5.63
N SER A 335 -7.12 -1.76 4.96
CA SER A 335 -7.24 -0.33 5.27
C SER A 335 -7.92 -0.06 6.62
N GLU A 336 -8.80 -0.94 7.08
CA GLU A 336 -9.42 -0.84 8.40
C GLU A 336 -8.46 -1.24 9.54
N ALA A 337 -7.59 -2.22 9.29
CA ALA A 337 -6.63 -2.74 10.27
C ALA A 337 -5.39 -1.84 10.45
N GLY A 338 -4.94 -1.19 9.38
CA GLY A 338 -3.71 -0.38 9.36
C GLY A 338 -3.62 0.69 10.45
N PRO A 339 -4.67 1.48 10.69
CA PRO A 339 -4.66 2.52 11.74
C PRO A 339 -4.76 2.02 13.18
N ILE A 340 -5.10 0.76 13.42
CA ILE A 340 -5.34 0.25 14.78
C ILE A 340 -4.08 0.35 15.69
N PRO A 341 -2.86 0.01 15.24
CA PRO A 341 -1.66 0.14 16.08
C PRO A 341 -1.38 1.55 16.58
N ALA A 342 -1.85 2.57 15.86
CA ALA A 342 -1.72 3.98 16.25
C ALA A 342 -2.52 4.31 17.53
N GLN A 343 -3.51 3.50 17.90
CA GLN A 343 -4.26 3.65 19.14
C GLN A 343 -3.44 3.34 20.41
N GLY A 344 -2.28 2.72 20.26
CA GLY A 344 -1.28 2.58 21.31
C GLY A 344 -1.35 1.30 22.15
N ASN A 345 -2.26 0.39 21.88
CA ASN A 345 -2.51 -0.83 22.66
C ASN A 345 -2.12 -2.14 21.95
N VAL A 346 -1.34 -2.10 20.88
CA VAL A 346 -0.81 -3.24 20.15
C VAL A 346 0.70 -3.33 20.32
N ALA A 347 1.24 -4.54 20.51
CA ALA A 347 2.66 -4.76 20.74
C ALA A 347 3.49 -4.85 19.45
N GLN A 348 2.97 -5.60 18.47
CA GLN A 348 3.67 -5.85 17.21
C GLN A 348 2.69 -6.06 16.06
N GLN A 349 3.21 -5.91 14.83
CA GLN A 349 2.49 -6.20 13.60
C GLN A 349 3.48 -6.49 12.47
N MET A 350 3.11 -7.42 11.59
CA MET A 350 3.67 -7.51 10.24
C MET A 350 2.80 -6.63 9.33
N PHE A 351 3.38 -5.62 8.70
CA PHE A 351 2.59 -4.73 7.83
C PHE A 351 3.46 -4.01 6.81
N TRP A 352 2.84 -3.55 5.72
CA TRP A 352 3.49 -2.78 4.68
C TRP A 352 3.93 -1.41 5.22
N TYR A 353 5.20 -1.07 4.98
CA TYR A 353 5.81 0.06 5.67
C TYR A 353 5.17 1.40 5.34
N THR A 354 4.78 1.64 4.09
CA THR A 354 4.17 2.91 3.67
C THR A 354 2.83 3.15 4.36
N ALA A 355 1.94 2.16 4.37
CA ALA A 355 0.65 2.26 5.03
C ALA A 355 0.78 2.38 6.55
N PHE A 356 1.72 1.64 7.16
CA PHE A 356 1.95 1.70 8.60
C PHE A 356 2.50 3.06 9.04
N THR A 357 3.52 3.58 8.36
CA THR A 357 4.12 4.87 8.72
C THR A 357 3.14 6.01 8.56
N ALA A 358 2.37 6.05 7.48
CA ALA A 358 1.36 7.09 7.27
C ALA A 358 0.33 7.16 8.41
N ALA A 359 -0.04 6.02 9.00
CA ALA A 359 -1.03 5.97 10.08
C ALA A 359 -0.43 6.20 11.50
N SER A 360 0.89 6.12 11.67
CA SER A 360 1.52 6.03 13.00
C SER A 360 2.48 7.17 13.33
N VAL A 361 2.55 8.21 12.51
CA VAL A 361 3.46 9.36 12.70
C VAL A 361 2.75 10.70 12.93
N GLU A 362 1.43 10.71 12.96
CA GLU A 362 0.68 11.93 13.25
C GLU A 362 1.00 12.45 14.64
N PRO A 363 1.23 13.77 14.81
CA PRO A 363 1.37 14.37 16.12
C PRO A 363 0.20 14.03 17.03
N ASP A 364 0.43 14.01 18.33
CA ASP A 364 -0.59 13.77 19.37
C ASP A 364 -1.13 12.32 19.47
N LEU A 365 -0.65 11.41 18.64
CA LEU A 365 -0.97 9.97 18.81
C LEU A 365 -0.31 9.39 20.07
N PRO A 366 -0.97 8.45 20.77
CA PRO A 366 -0.38 7.79 21.96
C PRO A 366 0.90 7.01 21.64
N VAL A 367 1.19 6.78 20.39
CA VAL A 367 2.40 6.11 19.88
C VAL A 367 3.54 7.07 19.52
N MET A 368 3.38 8.36 19.81
CA MET A 368 4.42 9.36 19.66
C MET A 368 5.04 9.73 21.00
N ASN A 369 6.33 10.01 21.00
CA ASN A 369 7.03 10.58 22.15
C ASN A 369 6.84 12.12 22.19
N GLU A 370 7.08 12.72 23.33
CA GLU A 370 6.99 14.18 23.50
C GLU A 370 7.95 14.97 22.58
N ASP A 371 9.05 14.35 22.17
CA ASP A 371 10.03 14.92 21.24
C ASP A 371 9.66 14.77 19.76
N GLY A 372 8.46 14.25 19.47
CA GLY A 372 7.97 14.01 18.10
C GLY A 372 8.51 12.75 17.45
N THR A 373 9.24 11.90 18.16
CA THR A 373 9.70 10.61 17.60
C THR A 373 8.68 9.50 17.82
N PRO A 374 8.48 8.57 16.86
CA PRO A 374 7.56 7.44 17.05
C PRO A 374 8.07 6.45 18.09
N LYS A 375 7.16 5.86 18.86
CA LYS A 375 7.44 4.73 19.76
C LYS A 375 7.58 3.40 19.02
N TRP A 376 7.15 3.35 17.78
CA TRP A 376 7.32 2.21 16.88
C TRP A 376 8.70 2.19 16.26
N ARG A 377 9.22 0.98 16.02
CA ARG A 377 10.39 0.75 15.17
C ARG A 377 10.09 -0.39 14.21
N MET A 378 10.79 -0.40 13.09
CA MET A 378 10.74 -1.47 12.11
C MET A 378 12.01 -2.33 12.16
N ALA A 379 11.85 -3.56 11.73
CA ALA A 379 12.94 -4.52 11.60
C ALA A 379 12.63 -5.48 10.43
N PRO A 380 13.60 -6.26 9.97
CA PRO A 380 13.34 -7.35 9.04
C PRO A 380 12.28 -8.29 9.58
N SER A 381 11.50 -8.86 8.67
CA SER A 381 10.52 -9.90 9.00
C SER A 381 11.19 -11.11 9.64
N PRO A 382 10.50 -11.85 10.54
CA PRO A 382 10.99 -13.12 11.01
C PRO A 382 11.32 -14.05 9.85
N HIS A 383 12.39 -14.81 9.96
CA HIS A 383 12.81 -15.74 8.92
C HIS A 383 12.74 -17.19 9.38
N GLY A 384 13.04 -18.12 8.47
CA GLY A 384 12.93 -19.55 8.75
C GLY A 384 11.46 -20.05 8.67
N ALA A 385 11.29 -21.30 8.27
CA ALA A 385 9.99 -21.92 8.24
C ALA A 385 9.49 -22.22 9.65
N TYR A 386 8.23 -21.92 9.93
CA TYR A 386 7.58 -22.36 11.16
C TYR A 386 7.27 -23.88 11.11
N TRP A 387 7.06 -24.39 9.92
CA TRP A 387 6.75 -25.76 9.65
C TRP A 387 8.02 -26.61 9.53
N THR A 388 8.10 -27.65 10.34
CA THR A 388 9.01 -28.79 10.17
C THR A 388 8.27 -30.03 10.67
N GLU A 389 7.72 -30.82 9.77
CA GLU A 389 6.91 -31.99 10.08
C GLU A 389 5.76 -31.72 11.09
N GLY A 390 5.18 -30.52 11.03
CA GLY A 390 4.12 -30.06 11.95
C GLY A 390 4.62 -29.61 13.32
N THR A 391 5.93 -29.43 13.50
CA THR A 391 6.52 -29.07 14.78
C THR A 391 7.01 -27.63 14.77
N LYS A 392 6.72 -26.88 15.83
CA LYS A 392 7.23 -25.53 16.05
C LYS A 392 8.76 -25.55 16.14
N ILE A 393 9.42 -24.72 15.33
CA ILE A 393 10.87 -24.52 15.40
C ILE A 393 11.19 -23.66 16.63
N GLY A 394 12.10 -24.12 17.47
CA GLY A 394 12.55 -23.37 18.64
C GLY A 394 13.33 -22.10 18.25
N TYR A 395 13.39 -21.14 19.17
CA TYR A 395 14.13 -19.89 18.97
C TYR A 395 15.61 -20.13 18.61
N GLN A 396 16.24 -21.12 19.21
CA GLN A 396 17.66 -21.46 19.00
C GLN A 396 17.95 -22.03 17.61
N ASP A 397 16.92 -22.51 16.93
CA ASP A 397 17.05 -23.14 15.61
C ASP A 397 16.90 -22.11 14.47
N ALA A 398 16.61 -20.87 14.84
CA ALA A 398 16.44 -19.78 13.90
C ALA A 398 17.80 -19.32 13.37
N GLY A 399 18.10 -19.63 12.16
CA GLY A 399 19.30 -19.15 11.49
C GLY A 399 20.32 -20.23 11.14
N SER A 400 19.90 -21.48 11.20
CA SER A 400 20.64 -22.59 10.59
C SER A 400 20.26 -22.78 9.11
#